data_584d32b3c777adcafc7f18f4d302002e
#
_entry.id   584d32b3c777adcafc7f18f4d302002e
#
_cell.length_a   1.000
_cell.length_b   1.000
_cell.length_c   1.000
_cell.angle_alpha   90.00
_cell.angle_beta   90.00
_cell.angle_gamma   90.00
#
_symmetry.space_group_name_H-M   'P 1'
#
loop_
_entity.id
_entity.type
_entity.pdbx_description
1 polymer ?
#
loop_
_entity_poly.entity_id
_entity_poly.type
_entity_poly.pdbx_seq_one_letter_code
_entity_poly.pdbx_strand_id
1 'polypeptide(L)'
;MIMGFTKPIEHFILQRKKVITMNTLYVGIDVSSKSNVVYLMLPNGDKHSNFSVANSHEGSTQLVKRILSALTSHSLDTVLIGLEATSVYGDNLVYFLREDATLAPFNRKIHVLNPKQVKKFHDAYNDLPKNDYVDSFVIADCLRFGRINKEVYLGDYRYKALQNLTRARFFAVQNLIKEKQRFMNVL
;
A
#
# COMPACT_ATOMS: atom_id res chain seq x y z
N MET A 1 -30.43 -11.14 -38.96
CA MET A 1 -30.65 -11.89 -37.71
C MET A 1 -29.29 -12.27 -37.15
N ILE A 2 -28.70 -11.40 -36.29
CA ILE A 2 -27.38 -11.61 -35.67
C ILE A 2 -27.66 -11.81 -34.19
N MET A 3 -27.71 -13.08 -33.78
CA MET A 3 -27.88 -13.46 -32.37
C MET A 3 -26.57 -13.38 -31.61
N GLY A 4 -26.66 -12.71 -30.50
CA GLY A 4 -25.67 -12.37 -29.50
C GLY A 4 -24.79 -13.49 -28.95
N PHE A 5 -23.49 -13.24 -29.05
CA PHE A 5 -22.40 -14.00 -28.42
C PHE A 5 -21.73 -13.26 -27.24
N THR A 6 -22.43 -12.35 -26.56
CA THR A 6 -21.81 -11.52 -25.50
C THR A 6 -21.99 -12.05 -24.07
N LYS A 7 -22.91 -12.99 -23.81
CA LYS A 7 -23.20 -13.47 -22.44
C LYS A 7 -22.14 -14.39 -21.76
N PRO A 8 -21.36 -15.24 -22.48
CA PRO A 8 -20.40 -16.13 -21.80
C PRO A 8 -19.19 -15.42 -21.23
N ILE A 9 -18.72 -14.35 -21.86
CA ILE A 9 -17.48 -13.66 -21.48
C ILE A 9 -17.69 -12.81 -20.21
N GLU A 10 -18.82 -12.13 -20.11
CA GLU A 10 -19.15 -11.34 -18.91
C GLU A 10 -19.36 -12.23 -17.69
N HIS A 11 -20.00 -13.36 -17.85
CA HIS A 11 -20.19 -14.34 -16.77
C HIS A 11 -18.86 -14.95 -16.32
N PHE A 12 -17.93 -15.23 -17.25
CA PHE A 12 -16.59 -15.75 -16.94
C PHE A 12 -15.69 -14.70 -16.27
N ILE A 13 -15.81 -13.43 -16.66
CA ILE A 13 -15.10 -12.31 -16.04
C ILE A 13 -15.64 -12.03 -14.62
N LEU A 14 -16.96 -12.10 -14.44
CA LEU A 14 -17.61 -11.95 -13.14
C LEU A 14 -17.28 -13.10 -12.20
N GLN A 15 -17.26 -14.33 -12.70
CA GLN A 15 -16.84 -15.52 -11.94
C GLN A 15 -15.37 -15.42 -11.53
N ARG A 16 -14.44 -15.03 -12.42
CA ARG A 16 -13.03 -14.81 -12.06
C ARG A 16 -12.85 -13.68 -11.05
N LYS A 17 -13.57 -12.56 -11.18
CA LYS A 17 -13.54 -11.49 -10.17
C LYS A 17 -14.10 -11.96 -8.82
N LYS A 18 -15.17 -12.75 -8.82
CA LYS A 18 -15.80 -13.27 -7.61
C LYS A 18 -14.94 -14.31 -6.88
N VAL A 19 -14.19 -15.14 -7.60
CA VAL A 19 -13.27 -16.14 -7.03
C VAL A 19 -12.02 -15.48 -6.45
N ILE A 20 -11.49 -14.42 -7.08
CA ILE A 20 -10.30 -13.71 -6.59
C ILE A 20 -10.59 -12.93 -5.31
N THR A 21 -11.82 -12.49 -5.08
CA THR A 21 -12.19 -11.70 -3.89
C THR A 21 -12.55 -12.54 -2.68
N MET A 22 -12.95 -13.79 -2.82
CA MET A 22 -13.45 -14.60 -1.70
C MET A 22 -12.35 -15.15 -0.76
N ASN A 23 -11.09 -15.22 -1.20
CA ASN A 23 -9.97 -15.77 -0.42
C ASN A 23 -8.85 -14.74 -0.18
N THR A 24 -9.17 -13.45 -0.19
CA THR A 24 -8.17 -12.39 -0.13
C THR A 24 -8.26 -11.61 1.17
N LEU A 25 -7.15 -11.53 1.90
CA LEU A 25 -6.96 -10.57 3.00
C LEU A 25 -6.49 -9.22 2.42
N TYR A 26 -7.18 -8.15 2.77
CA TYR A 26 -6.78 -6.80 2.40
C TYR A 26 -6.12 -6.12 3.59
N VAL A 27 -4.91 -5.63 3.39
CA VAL A 27 -4.10 -4.99 4.43
C VAL A 27 -3.83 -3.55 4.00
N GLY A 28 -4.43 -2.60 4.70
CA GLY A 28 -4.15 -1.18 4.52
C GLY A 28 -3.18 -0.69 5.58
N ILE A 29 -2.13 0.02 5.17
CA ILE A 29 -1.09 0.52 6.07
C ILE A 29 -0.91 2.01 5.84
N ASP A 30 -1.20 2.80 6.87
CA ASP A 30 -0.79 4.20 6.95
C ASP A 30 0.58 4.29 7.62
N VAL A 31 1.56 4.83 6.87
CA VAL A 31 2.99 4.83 7.26
C VAL A 31 3.41 6.18 7.77
N SER A 32 3.91 6.24 9.00
CA SER A 32 4.58 7.42 9.54
C SER A 32 6.06 7.15 9.86
N SER A 33 6.77 8.18 10.25
CA SER A 33 8.19 8.06 10.63
C SER A 33 8.45 7.16 11.83
N LYS A 34 7.49 7.07 12.77
CA LYS A 34 7.64 6.33 14.03
C LYS A 34 6.80 5.07 14.11
N SER A 35 5.65 5.06 13.46
CA SER A 35 4.68 3.98 13.57
C SER A 35 3.94 3.74 12.25
N ASN A 36 3.45 2.53 12.08
CA ASN A 36 2.59 2.13 10.99
C ASN A 36 1.24 1.72 11.56
N VAL A 37 0.16 2.38 11.13
CA VAL A 37 -1.20 2.01 11.51
C VAL A 37 -1.75 1.05 10.47
N VAL A 38 -2.27 -0.08 10.92
CA VAL A 38 -2.64 -1.21 10.06
C VAL A 38 -4.10 -1.56 10.25
N TYR A 39 -4.77 -1.79 9.13
CA TYR A 39 -6.13 -2.31 9.08
C TYR A 39 -6.15 -3.62 8.30
N LEU A 40 -6.65 -4.69 8.92
CA LEU A 40 -6.87 -5.99 8.27
C LEU A 40 -8.36 -6.13 7.96
N MET A 41 -8.68 -6.29 6.69
CA MET A 41 -10.04 -6.42 6.18
C MET A 41 -10.25 -7.77 5.51
N LEU A 42 -11.35 -8.42 5.87
CA LEU A 42 -11.77 -9.70 5.30
C LEU A 42 -12.35 -9.52 3.89
N PRO A 43 -12.50 -10.61 3.11
CA PRO A 43 -13.01 -10.57 1.75
C PRO A 43 -14.41 -9.92 1.61
N ASN A 44 -15.26 -10.10 2.61
CA ASN A 44 -16.61 -9.52 2.68
C ASN A 44 -16.63 -8.01 3.00
N GLY A 45 -15.46 -7.43 3.37
CA GLY A 45 -15.33 -6.04 3.79
C GLY A 45 -15.37 -5.84 5.31
N ASP A 46 -15.61 -6.90 6.07
CA ASP A 46 -15.62 -6.82 7.53
C ASP A 46 -14.22 -6.57 8.10
N LYS A 47 -14.19 -5.86 9.21
CA LYS A 47 -12.96 -5.64 9.97
C LYS A 47 -12.54 -6.93 10.65
N HIS A 48 -11.32 -7.41 10.35
CA HIS A 48 -10.67 -8.43 11.15
C HIS A 48 -10.01 -7.82 12.39
N SER A 49 -9.12 -6.86 12.18
CA SER A 49 -8.46 -6.13 13.27
C SER A 49 -7.85 -4.81 12.78
N ASN A 50 -7.58 -3.90 13.72
CA ASN A 50 -6.72 -2.74 13.49
C ASN A 50 -5.74 -2.62 14.66
N PHE A 51 -4.53 -2.13 14.37
CA PHE A 51 -3.46 -1.99 15.35
C PHE A 51 -2.37 -1.07 14.82
N SER A 52 -1.49 -0.64 15.71
CA SER A 52 -0.28 0.10 15.36
C SER A 52 0.96 -0.73 15.71
N VAL A 53 1.99 -0.63 14.89
CA VAL A 53 3.32 -1.20 15.13
C VAL A 53 4.39 -0.14 14.93
N ALA A 54 5.53 -0.26 15.58
CA ALA A 54 6.66 0.64 15.35
C ALA A 54 7.16 0.53 13.89
N ASN A 55 7.60 1.64 13.31
CA ASN A 55 8.25 1.62 12.00
C ASN A 55 9.72 1.18 12.15
N SER A 56 9.90 -0.08 12.52
CA SER A 56 11.17 -0.75 12.78
C SER A 56 11.15 -2.18 12.25
N HIS A 57 12.28 -2.86 12.29
CA HIS A 57 12.36 -4.29 11.92
C HIS A 57 11.47 -5.16 12.81
N GLU A 58 11.48 -4.91 14.12
CA GLU A 58 10.65 -5.64 15.10
C GLU A 58 9.16 -5.40 14.85
N GLY A 59 8.77 -4.15 14.56
CA GLY A 59 7.39 -3.81 14.22
C GLY A 59 6.94 -4.46 12.91
N SER A 60 7.81 -4.52 11.91
CA SER A 60 7.54 -5.22 10.64
C SER A 60 7.37 -6.72 10.87
N THR A 61 8.16 -7.33 11.75
CA THR A 61 8.01 -8.75 12.14
C THR A 61 6.68 -9.00 12.86
N GLN A 62 6.28 -8.09 13.76
CA GLN A 62 4.97 -8.18 14.43
C GLN A 62 3.80 -8.06 13.45
N LEU A 63 3.91 -7.15 12.47
CA LEU A 63 2.94 -7.00 11.39
C LEU A 63 2.76 -8.31 10.61
N VAL A 64 3.86 -8.92 10.16
CA VAL A 64 3.83 -10.19 9.42
C VAL A 64 3.18 -11.29 10.25
N LYS A 65 3.52 -11.44 11.54
CA LYS A 65 2.88 -12.43 12.43
C LYS A 65 1.36 -12.25 12.49
N ARG A 66 0.86 -11.02 12.57
CA ARG A 66 -0.58 -10.74 12.60
C ARG A 66 -1.26 -11.01 11.27
N ILE A 67 -0.60 -10.70 10.14
CA ILE A 67 -1.09 -11.05 8.80
C ILE A 67 -1.21 -12.57 8.66
N LEU A 68 -0.18 -13.32 9.04
CA LEU A 68 -0.17 -14.80 8.99
C LEU A 68 -1.26 -15.39 9.85
N SER A 69 -1.46 -14.87 11.08
CA SER A 69 -2.54 -15.31 11.96
C SER A 69 -3.91 -15.12 11.30
N ALA A 70 -4.16 -13.97 10.65
CA ALA A 70 -5.40 -13.70 9.95
C ALA A 70 -5.60 -14.61 8.73
N LEU A 71 -4.56 -14.82 7.93
CA LEU A 71 -4.59 -15.72 6.76
C LEU A 71 -4.93 -17.17 7.19
N THR A 72 -4.27 -17.65 8.25
CA THR A 72 -4.47 -19.02 8.75
C THR A 72 -5.84 -19.20 9.38
N SER A 73 -6.28 -18.27 10.24
CA SER A 73 -7.56 -18.38 10.95
C SER A 73 -8.78 -18.36 10.03
N HIS A 74 -8.67 -17.71 8.87
CA HIS A 74 -9.75 -17.62 7.88
C HIS A 74 -9.51 -18.46 6.62
N SER A 75 -8.46 -19.31 6.62
CA SER A 75 -8.09 -20.16 5.48
C SER A 75 -7.97 -19.38 4.16
N LEU A 76 -7.35 -18.18 4.23
CA LEU A 76 -7.13 -17.31 3.08
C LEU A 76 -5.80 -17.66 2.41
N ASP A 77 -5.75 -17.58 1.09
CA ASP A 77 -4.59 -17.93 0.26
C ASP A 77 -3.90 -16.72 -0.38
N THR A 78 -4.57 -15.59 -0.39
CA THR A 78 -4.11 -14.36 -1.03
C THR A 78 -4.06 -13.21 -0.04
N VAL A 79 -3.00 -12.40 -0.12
CA VAL A 79 -2.90 -11.15 0.65
C VAL A 79 -2.55 -9.98 -0.26
N LEU A 80 -3.39 -8.95 -0.25
CA LEU A 80 -3.13 -7.67 -0.90
C LEU A 80 -2.76 -6.65 0.18
N ILE A 81 -1.54 -6.12 0.08
CA ILE A 81 -1.01 -5.12 1.03
C ILE A 81 -0.89 -3.79 0.31
N GLY A 82 -1.53 -2.76 0.84
CA GLY A 82 -1.46 -1.39 0.33
C GLY A 82 -0.88 -0.43 1.34
N LEU A 83 -0.10 0.51 0.83
CA LEU A 83 0.40 1.65 1.60
C LEU A 83 0.42 2.88 0.70
N GLU A 84 0.33 4.06 1.31
CA GLU A 84 0.37 5.32 0.58
C GLU A 84 1.82 5.75 0.29
N ALA A 85 2.08 6.24 -0.94
CA ALA A 85 3.39 6.73 -1.37
C ALA A 85 3.71 8.12 -0.80
N THR A 86 3.62 8.30 0.51
CA THR A 86 3.76 9.62 1.16
C THR A 86 5.21 9.99 1.49
N SER A 87 6.11 9.03 1.60
CA SER A 87 7.52 9.33 1.92
C SER A 87 8.45 8.13 1.75
N VAL A 88 9.76 8.36 2.00
CA VAL A 88 10.79 7.31 2.09
C VAL A 88 10.58 6.33 3.25
N TYR A 89 9.70 6.65 4.21
CA TYR A 89 9.49 5.84 5.40
C TYR A 89 8.83 4.48 5.11
N GLY A 90 8.06 4.39 4.01
CA GLY A 90 7.42 3.14 3.57
C GLY A 90 8.34 2.22 2.78
N ASP A 91 9.42 2.73 2.20
CA ASP A 91 10.27 1.94 1.30
C ASP A 91 10.86 0.70 2.00
N ASN A 92 11.39 0.85 3.22
CA ASN A 92 11.96 -0.26 3.99
C ASN A 92 10.92 -1.33 4.34
N LEU A 93 9.71 -0.91 4.71
CA LEU A 93 8.61 -1.82 5.00
C LEU A 93 8.20 -2.61 3.75
N VAL A 94 8.15 -1.97 2.59
CA VAL A 94 7.81 -2.64 1.33
C VAL A 94 8.85 -3.69 0.95
N TYR A 95 10.16 -3.37 1.09
CA TYR A 95 11.23 -4.35 0.86
C TYR A 95 11.14 -5.52 1.85
N PHE A 96 10.96 -5.22 3.13
CA PHE A 96 10.81 -6.24 4.17
C PHE A 96 9.64 -7.19 3.86
N LEU A 97 8.46 -6.64 3.58
CA LEU A 97 7.27 -7.43 3.27
C LEU A 97 7.42 -8.24 1.98
N ARG A 98 8.18 -7.75 1.00
CA ARG A 98 8.44 -8.45 -0.27
C ARG A 98 9.39 -9.64 -0.08
N GLU A 99 10.39 -9.50 0.77
CA GLU A 99 11.44 -10.52 0.95
C GLU A 99 11.09 -11.54 2.03
N ASP A 100 10.04 -11.28 2.83
CA ASP A 100 9.65 -12.17 3.92
C ASP A 100 9.27 -13.56 3.40
N ALA A 101 10.03 -14.57 3.83
CA ALA A 101 9.85 -15.96 3.41
C ALA A 101 8.57 -16.59 3.96
N THR A 102 8.05 -16.12 5.09
CA THR A 102 6.85 -16.69 5.72
C THR A 102 5.57 -16.32 4.98
N LEU A 103 5.57 -15.19 4.26
CA LEU A 103 4.48 -14.78 3.37
C LEU A 103 4.61 -15.38 1.95
N ALA A 104 5.73 -16.02 1.62
CA ALA A 104 5.97 -16.57 0.28
C ALA A 104 4.94 -17.64 -0.16
N PRO A 105 4.42 -18.53 0.73
CA PRO A 105 3.40 -19.51 0.35
C PRO A 105 2.06 -18.89 -0.08
N PHE A 106 1.79 -17.65 0.34
CA PHE A 106 0.57 -16.94 0.01
C PHE A 106 0.77 -16.11 -1.28
N ASN A 107 -0.31 -15.96 -2.07
CA ASN A 107 -0.29 -15.08 -3.25
C ASN A 107 -0.22 -13.61 -2.79
N ARG A 108 0.98 -13.18 -2.43
CA ARG A 108 1.26 -11.85 -1.89
C ARG A 108 1.42 -10.82 -3.00
N LYS A 109 0.66 -9.72 -2.92
CA LYS A 109 0.79 -8.54 -3.78
C LYS A 109 0.91 -7.29 -2.94
N ILE A 110 1.88 -6.44 -3.28
CA ILE A 110 2.12 -5.18 -2.57
C ILE A 110 1.87 -4.02 -3.53
N HIS A 111 1.06 -3.06 -3.08
CA HIS A 111 0.67 -1.88 -3.84
C HIS A 111 1.05 -0.61 -3.09
N VAL A 112 1.83 0.25 -3.72
CA VAL A 112 2.08 1.61 -3.24
C VAL A 112 1.13 2.55 -3.96
N LEU A 113 0.15 3.08 -3.23
CA LEU A 113 -0.95 3.85 -3.77
C LEU A 113 -0.58 5.33 -3.96
N ASN A 114 -1.11 5.93 -5.01
CA ASN A 114 -0.96 7.36 -5.21
C ASN A 114 -1.81 8.14 -4.18
N PRO A 115 -1.23 9.10 -3.42
CA PRO A 115 -1.94 9.90 -2.43
C PRO A 115 -3.20 10.58 -2.98
N LYS A 116 -3.14 11.08 -4.21
CA LYS A 116 -4.31 11.69 -4.86
C LYS A 116 -5.46 10.70 -5.08
N GLN A 117 -5.14 9.44 -5.32
CA GLN A 117 -6.15 8.38 -5.50
C GLN A 117 -6.78 8.00 -4.16
N VAL A 118 -5.96 7.80 -3.13
CA VAL A 118 -6.42 7.51 -1.75
C VAL A 118 -7.30 8.65 -1.25
N LYS A 119 -6.88 9.90 -1.43
CA LYS A 119 -7.68 11.08 -1.06
C LYS A 119 -9.04 11.10 -1.75
N LYS A 120 -9.11 10.92 -3.07
CA LYS A 120 -10.40 10.88 -3.79
C LYS A 120 -11.29 9.75 -3.30
N PHE A 121 -10.71 8.63 -2.90
CA PHE A 121 -11.45 7.51 -2.35
C PHE A 121 -11.94 7.81 -0.94
N HIS A 122 -11.14 8.47 -0.10
CA HIS A 122 -11.53 8.99 1.21
C HIS A 122 -12.67 10.01 1.11
N ASP A 123 -12.58 10.95 0.16
CA ASP A 123 -13.59 11.99 -0.06
C ASP A 123 -14.97 11.40 -0.50
N ALA A 124 -15.00 10.17 -0.97
CA ALA A 124 -16.26 9.46 -1.27
C ALA A 124 -17.01 8.98 -0.01
N TYR A 125 -16.35 8.97 1.14
CA TYR A 125 -16.97 8.72 2.45
C TYR A 125 -17.28 10.06 3.12
N ASN A 126 -18.49 10.56 2.98
CA ASN A 126 -18.89 11.92 3.40
C ASN A 126 -18.72 12.22 4.89
N ASP A 127 -18.63 11.20 5.77
CA ASP A 127 -18.74 11.37 7.23
C ASP A 127 -17.61 10.70 8.03
N LEU A 128 -16.53 10.24 7.39
CA LEU A 128 -15.44 9.60 8.12
C LEU A 128 -14.55 10.66 8.81
N PRO A 129 -14.34 10.54 10.14
CA PRO A 129 -13.39 11.40 10.84
C PRO A 129 -11.98 11.17 10.31
N LYS A 130 -11.18 12.23 10.18
CA LYS A 130 -9.79 12.10 9.77
C LYS A 130 -8.95 11.61 10.95
N ASN A 131 -8.51 10.35 10.88
CA ASN A 131 -7.54 9.76 11.79
C ASN A 131 -6.81 8.61 11.09
N ASP A 132 -5.64 8.24 11.60
CA ASP A 132 -4.75 7.25 11.01
C ASP A 132 -5.40 5.85 10.83
N TYR A 133 -6.38 5.50 11.70
CA TYR A 133 -7.14 4.25 11.57
C TYR A 133 -8.11 4.29 10.39
N VAL A 134 -8.72 5.43 10.14
CA VAL A 134 -9.59 5.64 8.98
C VAL A 134 -8.76 5.65 7.70
N ASP A 135 -7.59 6.29 7.71
CA ASP A 135 -6.71 6.32 6.55
C ASP A 135 -6.25 4.89 6.19
N SER A 136 -5.86 4.06 7.17
CA SER A 136 -5.52 2.66 6.93
C SER A 136 -6.73 1.81 6.46
N PHE A 137 -7.94 2.08 6.97
CA PHE A 137 -9.18 1.46 6.47
C PHE A 137 -9.45 1.83 5.01
N VAL A 138 -9.36 3.11 4.67
CA VAL A 138 -9.57 3.61 3.30
C VAL A 138 -8.60 2.97 2.31
N ILE A 139 -7.33 2.78 2.72
CA ILE A 139 -6.33 2.07 1.92
C ILE A 139 -6.76 0.61 1.69
N ALA A 140 -7.17 -0.11 2.74
CA ALA A 140 -7.62 -1.50 2.62
C ALA A 140 -8.85 -1.64 1.72
N ASP A 141 -9.82 -0.75 1.86
CA ASP A 141 -11.05 -0.79 1.06
C ASP A 141 -10.80 -0.38 -0.40
N CYS A 142 -9.86 0.55 -0.65
CA CYS A 142 -9.40 0.88 -1.99
C CYS A 142 -8.79 -0.34 -2.71
N LEU A 143 -8.03 -1.19 -1.99
CA LEU A 143 -7.54 -2.49 -2.50
C LEU A 143 -8.70 -3.42 -2.84
N ARG A 144 -9.68 -3.53 -1.97
CA ARG A 144 -10.84 -4.40 -2.13
C ARG A 144 -11.68 -4.03 -3.36
N PHE A 145 -11.88 -2.74 -3.62
CA PHE A 145 -12.58 -2.28 -4.82
C PHE A 145 -11.83 -2.56 -6.13
N GLY A 146 -10.55 -2.97 -6.07
CA GLY A 146 -9.81 -3.47 -7.23
C GLY A 146 -9.54 -2.43 -8.32
N ARG A 147 -9.64 -1.13 -8.03
CA ARG A 147 -9.32 -0.04 -8.98
C ARG A 147 -7.83 0.30 -9.01
N ILE A 148 -6.97 -0.62 -8.56
CA ILE A 148 -5.53 -0.45 -8.49
C ILE A 148 -4.92 -1.14 -9.69
N ASN A 149 -4.42 -0.34 -10.62
CA ASN A 149 -4.00 -0.83 -11.93
C ASN A 149 -2.58 -1.39 -12.01
N LYS A 150 -1.76 -1.25 -10.97
CA LYS A 150 -0.37 -1.73 -11.01
C LYS A 150 0.11 -2.21 -9.66
N GLU A 151 0.62 -3.45 -9.64
CA GLU A 151 1.53 -3.91 -8.60
C GLU A 151 2.82 -3.10 -8.64
N VAL A 152 3.37 -2.75 -7.48
CA VAL A 152 4.62 -1.97 -7.46
C VAL A 152 5.77 -2.86 -7.92
N TYR A 153 6.32 -2.52 -9.05
CA TYR A 153 7.63 -2.99 -9.41
C TYR A 153 8.68 -2.22 -8.59
N LEU A 154 9.12 -2.83 -7.51
CA LEU A 154 10.33 -2.38 -6.83
C LEU A 154 11.52 -2.90 -7.62
N GLY A 155 12.19 -2.01 -8.33
CA GLY A 155 13.51 -2.31 -8.88
C GLY A 155 14.50 -2.71 -7.79
N ASP A 156 15.70 -3.11 -8.18
CA ASP A 156 16.81 -3.35 -7.24
C ASP A 156 16.95 -2.14 -6.28
N TYR A 157 17.05 -2.39 -4.96
CA TYR A 157 17.20 -1.37 -3.92
C TYR A 157 18.37 -0.41 -4.22
N ARG A 158 19.39 -0.84 -4.97
CA ARG A 158 20.53 -0.04 -5.41
C ARG A 158 20.10 1.13 -6.29
N TYR A 159 19.16 0.92 -7.22
CA TYR A 159 18.59 1.99 -8.04
C TYR A 159 17.81 2.99 -7.21
N LYS A 160 17.08 2.52 -6.21
CA LYS A 160 16.36 3.41 -5.29
C LYS A 160 17.32 4.24 -4.45
N ALA A 161 18.38 3.62 -3.92
CA ALA A 161 19.43 4.32 -3.19
C ALA A 161 20.12 5.38 -4.06
N LEU A 162 20.48 5.03 -5.30
CA LEU A 162 21.06 5.97 -6.26
C LEU A 162 20.09 7.13 -6.58
N GLN A 163 18.83 6.84 -6.77
CA GLN A 163 17.79 7.88 -7.00
C GLN A 163 17.71 8.84 -5.81
N ASN A 164 17.71 8.32 -4.58
CA ASN A 164 17.65 9.15 -3.37
C ASN A 164 18.91 10.01 -3.22
N LEU A 165 20.09 9.46 -3.45
CA LEU A 165 21.36 10.21 -3.44
C LEU A 165 21.38 11.32 -4.51
N THR A 166 20.92 11.01 -5.72
CA THR A 166 20.85 11.98 -6.83
C THR A 166 19.92 13.14 -6.48
N ARG A 167 18.76 12.84 -5.89
CA ARG A 167 17.80 13.87 -5.43
C ARG A 167 18.38 14.69 -4.29
N ALA A 168 19.02 14.07 -3.30
CA ALA A 168 19.66 14.78 -2.20
C ALA A 168 20.75 15.74 -2.71
N ARG A 169 21.62 15.29 -3.64
CA ARG A 169 22.60 16.15 -4.30
C ARG A 169 21.93 17.32 -5.03
N PHE A 170 20.89 17.07 -5.79
CA PHE A 170 20.15 18.12 -6.48
C PHE A 170 19.64 19.21 -5.53
N PHE A 171 18.98 18.81 -4.43
CA PHE A 171 18.49 19.77 -3.43
C PHE A 171 19.61 20.52 -2.72
N ALA A 172 20.73 19.87 -2.40
CA ALA A 172 21.89 20.52 -1.81
C ALA A 172 22.47 21.61 -2.73
N VAL A 173 22.59 21.32 -4.02
CA VAL A 173 23.04 22.30 -5.03
C VAL A 173 22.05 23.47 -5.15
N GLN A 174 20.75 23.19 -5.19
CA GLN A 174 19.71 24.24 -5.26
C GLN A 174 19.77 25.14 -4.02
N ASN A 175 19.95 24.59 -2.84
CA ASN A 175 20.08 25.37 -1.61
C ASN A 175 21.36 26.23 -1.63
N LEU A 176 22.49 25.68 -2.08
CA LEU A 176 23.73 26.43 -2.23
C LEU A 176 23.56 27.63 -3.18
N ILE A 177 22.86 27.43 -4.31
CA ILE A 177 22.57 28.53 -5.25
C ILE A 177 21.75 29.62 -4.57
N LYS A 178 20.71 29.25 -3.83
CA LYS A 178 19.87 30.21 -3.09
C LYS A 178 20.67 30.99 -2.05
N GLU A 179 21.53 30.33 -1.30
CA GLU A 179 22.37 31.02 -0.30
C GLU A 179 23.38 31.95 -0.94
N LYS A 180 23.99 31.58 -2.06
CA LYS A 180 24.86 32.49 -2.83
C LYS A 180 24.11 33.72 -3.34
N GLN A 181 22.88 33.55 -3.84
CA GLN A 181 22.04 34.67 -4.28
C GLN A 181 21.67 35.61 -3.11
N ARG A 182 21.31 35.03 -1.94
CA ARG A 182 21.03 35.82 -0.73
C ARG A 182 22.25 36.63 -0.29
N PHE A 183 23.44 36.02 -0.27
CA PHE A 183 24.66 36.68 0.06
C PHE A 183 24.95 37.85 -0.90
N MET A 184 24.81 37.66 -2.22
CA MET A 184 25.02 38.72 -3.22
C MET A 184 24.00 39.86 -3.10
N ASN A 185 22.82 39.63 -2.56
CA ASN A 185 21.81 40.69 -2.34
C ASN A 185 22.06 41.53 -1.06
N VAL A 186 22.97 41.14 -0.23
CA VAL A 186 23.33 41.84 1.04
C VAL A 186 24.58 42.69 0.85
N LEU A 187 25.37 42.45 -0.19
CA LEU A 187 26.54 43.26 -0.59
C LEU A 187 26.11 44.42 -1.49
#